data_e60a9d923f9c10b1a2722614fdacadd5
#
_entry.id   e60a9d923f9c10b1a2722614fdacadd5
#
_cell.length_a   1.000
_cell.length_b   1.000
_cell.length_c   1.000
_cell.angle_alpha   90.00
_cell.angle_beta   90.00
_cell.angle_gamma   90.00
#
_symmetry.space_group_name_H-M   'P 1'
#
loop_
_entity.id
_entity.type
_entity.pdbx_description
1 polymer ?
#
loop_
_entity_poly.entity_id
_entity_poly.type
_entity_poly.pdbx_seq_one_letter_code
_entity_poly.pdbx_strand_id
1 'polypeptide(L)'
;MTFDGPGHPGPHYRDGLVFRPNWETVVSPVIDWAAARPEVDPGRIALFGLSMGGGLAPRAAAFEPRIRALICIDGIYDIGEAYTARLGLGADTESRLTADNDPEVDTALRQLMHTSPQFRWAARQGMWSFGVSTPRAYLAASLAYNLRDGIAEKITCPVFVGRAESDEFFRGQPEQLMQHLTAPATLASFTDAEGAGAHCQVGAQRLLCARMLDWLDETLAGSRARSTSTRP
;
A
#
# COMPACT_ATOMS: atom_id res chain seq x y z
N MET A 1 16.98 -5.40 -0.83
CA MET A 1 16.30 -6.62 -1.36
C MET A 1 14.93 -6.23 -1.88
N THR A 2 14.50 -6.78 -3.01
CA THR A 2 13.13 -6.68 -3.52
C THR A 2 12.55 -8.08 -3.66
N PHE A 3 11.24 -8.21 -3.59
CA PHE A 3 10.55 -9.49 -3.79
C PHE A 3 9.21 -9.27 -4.49
N ASP A 4 8.76 -10.28 -5.20
CA ASP A 4 7.43 -10.37 -5.79
C ASP A 4 6.57 -11.32 -4.96
N GLY A 5 5.40 -10.88 -4.56
CA GLY A 5 4.40 -11.68 -3.85
C GLY A 5 3.22 -12.09 -4.76
N PRO A 6 2.21 -12.77 -4.19
CA PRO A 6 0.96 -13.09 -4.88
C PRO A 6 0.35 -11.84 -5.56
N GLY A 7 -0.14 -12.00 -6.80
CA GLY A 7 -0.69 -10.91 -7.60
C GLY A 7 0.34 -10.12 -8.41
N HIS A 8 1.65 -10.25 -8.11
CA HIS A 8 2.70 -9.72 -8.96
C HIS A 8 2.95 -10.63 -10.19
N PRO A 9 3.49 -10.09 -11.30
CA PRO A 9 3.61 -10.84 -12.54
C PRO A 9 4.32 -12.19 -12.42
N GLY A 10 5.47 -12.25 -11.76
CA GLY A 10 6.25 -13.47 -11.62
C GLY A 10 5.47 -14.62 -10.97
N PRO A 11 5.03 -14.48 -9.71
CA PRO A 11 4.24 -15.50 -9.01
C PRO A 11 2.89 -15.78 -9.67
N HIS A 12 2.25 -14.77 -10.28
CA HIS A 12 0.97 -14.97 -10.93
C HIS A 12 1.11 -15.82 -12.21
N TYR A 13 2.05 -15.50 -13.09
CA TYR A 13 2.25 -16.26 -14.33
C TYR A 13 2.77 -17.67 -14.10
N ARG A 14 3.66 -17.85 -13.12
CA ARG A 14 4.30 -19.14 -12.87
C ARG A 14 3.42 -20.07 -12.03
N ASP A 15 2.76 -19.50 -11.01
CA ASP A 15 2.16 -20.29 -9.94
C ASP A 15 0.64 -20.01 -9.76
N GLY A 16 0.07 -19.08 -10.57
CA GLY A 16 -1.35 -18.70 -10.49
C GLY A 16 -1.72 -17.93 -9.21
N LEU A 17 -0.72 -17.40 -8.49
CA LEU A 17 -0.96 -16.72 -7.22
C LEU A 17 -1.54 -15.32 -7.44
N VAL A 18 -2.69 -15.05 -6.82
CA VAL A 18 -3.40 -13.76 -6.89
C VAL A 18 -3.21 -12.94 -5.62
N PHE A 19 -3.48 -11.64 -5.66
CA PHE A 19 -3.45 -10.78 -4.48
C PHE A 19 -4.31 -11.32 -3.34
N ARG A 20 -3.84 -11.07 -2.11
CA ARG A 20 -4.53 -11.46 -0.88
C ARG A 20 -4.43 -10.34 0.16
N PRO A 21 -5.51 -10.05 0.94
CA PRO A 21 -5.52 -8.90 1.85
C PRO A 21 -4.64 -9.10 3.08
N ASN A 22 -4.42 -10.33 3.54
CA ASN A 22 -3.57 -10.66 4.69
C ASN A 22 -2.08 -10.68 4.31
N TRP A 23 -1.55 -9.50 3.91
CA TRP A 23 -0.20 -9.36 3.34
C TRP A 23 0.92 -9.69 4.34
N GLU A 24 0.65 -9.66 5.64
CA GLU A 24 1.55 -10.14 6.67
C GLU A 24 2.01 -11.59 6.44
N THR A 25 1.14 -12.44 5.93
CA THR A 25 1.49 -13.85 5.63
C THR A 25 2.42 -14.01 4.44
N VAL A 26 2.55 -12.96 3.62
CA VAL A 26 3.51 -12.89 2.51
C VAL A 26 4.84 -12.33 2.99
N VAL A 27 4.80 -11.28 3.83
CA VAL A 27 6.00 -10.57 4.27
C VAL A 27 6.75 -11.35 5.34
N SER A 28 6.07 -12.03 6.29
CA SER A 28 6.76 -12.73 7.37
C SER A 28 7.77 -13.79 6.89
N PRO A 29 7.46 -14.67 5.91
CA PRO A 29 8.47 -15.58 5.34
C PRO A 29 9.64 -14.87 4.65
N VAL A 30 9.40 -13.70 4.06
CA VAL A 30 10.48 -12.88 3.47
C VAL A 30 11.40 -12.32 4.55
N ILE A 31 10.83 -11.87 5.68
CA ILE A 31 11.59 -11.44 6.86
C ILE A 31 12.39 -12.61 7.46
N ASP A 32 11.80 -13.82 7.56
CA ASP A 32 12.50 -15.02 8.02
C ASP A 32 13.72 -15.31 7.16
N TRP A 33 13.53 -15.28 5.84
CA TRP A 33 14.62 -15.50 4.89
C TRP A 33 15.68 -14.42 4.99
N ALA A 34 15.30 -13.14 5.10
CA ALA A 34 16.24 -12.03 5.20
C ALA A 34 17.03 -12.09 6.52
N ALA A 35 16.36 -12.32 7.65
CA ALA A 35 17.00 -12.39 8.97
C ALA A 35 18.00 -13.54 9.12
N ALA A 36 17.89 -14.59 8.30
CA ALA A 36 18.81 -15.71 8.26
C ALA A 36 20.10 -15.41 7.46
N ARG A 37 20.23 -14.23 6.83
CA ARG A 37 21.39 -13.85 6.03
C ARG A 37 22.46 -13.18 6.90
N PRO A 38 23.75 -13.55 6.77
CA PRO A 38 24.83 -12.97 7.59
C PRO A 38 25.07 -11.49 7.30
N GLU A 39 24.71 -11.02 6.10
CA GLU A 39 24.83 -9.62 5.68
C GLU A 39 23.67 -8.73 6.14
N VAL A 40 22.62 -9.29 6.74
CA VAL A 40 21.43 -8.57 7.22
C VAL A 40 21.47 -8.39 8.73
N ASP A 41 21.32 -7.15 9.19
CA ASP A 41 21.06 -6.86 10.59
C ASP A 41 19.56 -7.03 10.90
N PRO A 42 19.13 -8.09 11.60
CA PRO A 42 17.72 -8.34 11.88
C PRO A 42 17.08 -7.27 12.79
N GLY A 43 17.89 -6.50 13.51
CA GLY A 43 17.44 -5.36 14.29
C GLY A 43 17.19 -4.08 13.48
N ARG A 44 17.46 -4.09 12.18
CA ARG A 44 17.37 -2.91 11.29
C ARG A 44 16.63 -3.18 9.99
N ILE A 45 15.67 -4.09 9.98
CA ILE A 45 14.86 -4.38 8.80
C ILE A 45 13.79 -3.30 8.64
N ALA A 46 13.80 -2.61 7.50
CA ALA A 46 12.75 -1.69 7.09
C ALA A 46 11.93 -2.29 5.94
N LEU A 47 10.64 -1.99 5.91
CA LEU A 47 9.74 -2.37 4.81
C LEU A 47 9.35 -1.13 4.00
N PHE A 48 9.46 -1.24 2.67
CA PHE A 48 9.07 -0.20 1.73
C PHE A 48 7.96 -0.70 0.81
N GLY A 49 6.85 0.05 0.76
CA GLY A 49 5.74 -0.17 -0.15
C GLY A 49 5.50 1.02 -1.07
N LEU A 50 5.32 0.76 -2.36
CA LEU A 50 5.09 1.75 -3.40
C LEU A 50 3.74 1.51 -4.06
N SER A 51 2.96 2.57 -4.34
CA SER A 51 1.62 2.48 -4.95
C SER A 51 0.73 1.57 -4.10
N MET A 52 0.09 0.54 -4.68
CA MET A 52 -0.67 -0.45 -3.90
C MET A 52 0.14 -1.03 -2.73
N GLY A 53 1.47 -1.12 -2.87
CA GLY A 53 2.37 -1.48 -1.78
C GLY A 53 2.31 -0.52 -0.59
N GLY A 54 1.93 0.75 -0.81
CA GLY A 54 1.67 1.74 0.24
C GLY A 54 0.48 1.41 1.15
N GLY A 55 -0.38 0.45 0.78
CA GLY A 55 -1.42 -0.13 1.62
C GLY A 55 -1.07 -1.54 2.11
N LEU A 56 -0.37 -2.34 1.28
CA LEU A 56 0.01 -3.71 1.64
C LEU A 56 1.14 -3.75 2.69
N ALA A 57 2.12 -2.85 2.59
CA ALA A 57 3.21 -2.78 3.55
C ALA A 57 2.76 -2.38 4.96
N PRO A 58 1.91 -1.35 5.18
CA PRO A 58 1.37 -1.07 6.50
C PRO A 58 0.51 -2.22 7.05
N ARG A 59 -0.26 -2.91 6.20
CA ARG A 59 -0.96 -4.11 6.63
C ARG A 59 0.01 -5.15 7.19
N ALA A 60 1.11 -5.42 6.50
CA ALA A 60 2.12 -6.36 6.99
C ALA A 60 2.78 -5.86 8.29
N ALA A 61 3.14 -4.58 8.37
CA ALA A 61 3.80 -4.01 9.55
C ALA A 61 2.91 -4.04 10.81
N ALA A 62 1.58 -4.01 10.66
CA ALA A 62 0.64 -4.14 11.76
C ALA A 62 0.72 -5.51 12.47
N PHE A 63 1.24 -6.54 11.81
CA PHE A 63 1.30 -7.91 12.32
C PHE A 63 2.71 -8.51 12.31
N GLU A 64 3.72 -7.78 11.81
CA GLU A 64 5.12 -8.23 11.76
C GLU A 64 6.02 -7.29 12.59
N PRO A 65 6.20 -7.56 13.89
CA PRO A 65 6.90 -6.65 14.81
C PRO A 65 8.41 -6.53 14.59
N ARG A 66 8.98 -7.37 13.72
CA ARG A 66 10.40 -7.31 13.35
C ARG A 66 10.70 -6.17 12.37
N ILE A 67 9.68 -5.56 11.77
CA ILE A 67 9.84 -4.38 10.94
C ILE A 67 10.14 -3.18 11.86
N ARG A 68 11.29 -2.54 11.66
CA ARG A 68 11.82 -1.48 12.51
C ARG A 68 11.56 -0.07 11.96
N ALA A 69 11.23 0.03 10.69
CA ALA A 69 10.78 1.25 10.03
C ALA A 69 9.90 0.88 8.83
N LEU A 70 8.88 1.68 8.58
CA LEU A 70 7.95 1.49 7.48
C LEU A 70 7.96 2.71 6.58
N ILE A 71 8.04 2.50 5.26
CA ILE A 71 7.94 3.56 4.25
C ILE A 71 6.76 3.23 3.34
N CYS A 72 5.76 4.11 3.30
CA CYS A 72 4.54 3.98 2.50
C CYS A 72 4.47 5.11 1.47
N ILE A 73 4.69 4.81 0.21
CA ILE A 73 4.51 5.71 -0.92
C ILE A 73 3.27 5.22 -1.66
N ASP A 74 2.40 5.99 -1.67
CA ASP A 74 1.43 6.97 -1.45
C ASP A 74 0.57 6.80 -0.16
N GLY A 75 0.98 6.04 0.82
CA GLY A 75 0.36 5.87 2.14
C GLY A 75 -1.16 5.59 2.11
N ILE A 76 -1.57 4.34 1.93
CA ILE A 76 -2.98 4.03 1.69
C ILE A 76 -3.60 3.40 2.93
N TYR A 77 -4.70 4.02 3.42
CA TYR A 77 -5.50 3.48 4.52
C TYR A 77 -6.56 2.48 4.03
N ASP A 78 -7.21 2.78 2.89
CA ASP A 78 -8.28 1.95 2.34
C ASP A 78 -8.23 1.94 0.80
N ILE A 79 -7.75 0.83 0.24
CA ILE A 79 -7.65 0.63 -1.20
C ILE A 79 -9.05 0.52 -1.83
N GLY A 80 -9.97 -0.17 -1.16
CA GLY A 80 -11.34 -0.32 -1.63
C GLY A 80 -12.05 1.02 -1.74
N GLU A 81 -11.94 1.87 -0.72
CA GLU A 81 -12.49 3.22 -0.74
C GLU A 81 -11.87 4.05 -1.87
N ALA A 82 -10.53 4.06 -1.99
CA ALA A 82 -9.85 4.82 -3.04
C ALA A 82 -10.31 4.43 -4.46
N TYR A 83 -10.50 3.14 -4.71
CA TYR A 83 -10.95 2.64 -6.01
C TYR A 83 -12.43 2.91 -6.30
N THR A 84 -13.25 2.96 -5.26
CA THR A 84 -14.71 3.08 -5.40
C THR A 84 -15.24 4.50 -5.20
N ALA A 85 -14.45 5.41 -4.61
CA ALA A 85 -14.87 6.78 -4.30
C ALA A 85 -15.46 7.56 -5.48
N ARG A 86 -15.03 7.26 -6.70
CA ARG A 86 -15.49 7.94 -7.93
C ARG A 86 -16.70 7.29 -8.61
N LEU A 87 -17.20 6.16 -8.08
CA LEU A 87 -18.33 5.45 -8.68
C LEU A 87 -19.67 6.10 -8.41
N GLY A 88 -19.75 7.01 -7.42
CA GLY A 88 -20.97 7.72 -7.07
C GLY A 88 -22.05 6.83 -6.43
N LEU A 89 -21.69 5.65 -5.92
CA LEU A 89 -22.61 4.70 -5.30
C LEU A 89 -22.96 5.07 -3.85
N GLY A 90 -22.19 5.96 -3.22
CA GLY A 90 -22.43 6.44 -1.85
C GLY A 90 -22.41 5.32 -0.81
N ALA A 91 -23.38 5.37 0.13
CA ALA A 91 -23.48 4.39 1.21
C ALA A 91 -23.77 2.96 0.74
N ASP A 92 -24.29 2.79 -0.47
CA ASP A 92 -24.65 1.48 -1.04
C ASP A 92 -23.48 0.80 -1.77
N THR A 93 -22.30 1.39 -1.77
CA THR A 93 -21.15 0.90 -2.55
C THR A 93 -20.86 -0.57 -2.28
N GLU A 94 -20.69 -0.96 -1.01
CA GLU A 94 -20.36 -2.35 -0.65
C GLU A 94 -21.48 -3.31 -1.04
N SER A 95 -22.73 -3.00 -0.68
CA SER A 95 -23.88 -3.86 -0.97
C SER A 95 -24.09 -4.06 -2.47
N ARG A 96 -23.92 -3.01 -3.28
CA ARG A 96 -24.06 -3.08 -4.74
C ARG A 96 -22.92 -3.82 -5.43
N LEU A 97 -21.69 -3.64 -4.95
CA LEU A 97 -20.53 -4.34 -5.52
C LEU A 97 -20.53 -5.83 -5.18
N THR A 98 -20.98 -6.21 -3.99
CA THR A 98 -21.03 -7.60 -3.51
C THR A 98 -22.29 -8.35 -3.85
N ALA A 99 -23.31 -7.69 -4.39
CA ALA A 99 -24.56 -8.33 -4.83
C ALA A 99 -24.29 -9.43 -5.88
N ASP A 100 -25.06 -10.51 -5.83
CA ASP A 100 -24.98 -11.59 -6.82
C ASP A 100 -25.22 -11.08 -8.25
N ASN A 101 -26.12 -10.10 -8.38
CA ASN A 101 -26.46 -9.47 -9.66
C ASN A 101 -26.79 -7.98 -9.44
N ASP A 102 -26.12 -7.09 -10.17
CA ASP A 102 -26.43 -5.66 -10.28
C ASP A 102 -26.18 -5.20 -11.72
N PRO A 103 -27.17 -5.36 -12.62
CA PRO A 103 -27.02 -5.02 -14.04
C PRO A 103 -26.73 -3.54 -14.29
N GLU A 104 -27.20 -2.66 -13.42
CA GLU A 104 -26.97 -1.22 -13.52
C GLU A 104 -25.49 -0.90 -13.29
N VAL A 105 -24.92 -1.38 -12.18
CA VAL A 105 -23.48 -1.21 -11.88
C VAL A 105 -22.62 -1.88 -12.96
N ASP A 106 -22.95 -3.10 -13.37
CA ASP A 106 -22.19 -3.81 -14.40
C ASP A 106 -22.20 -3.05 -15.74
N THR A 107 -23.32 -2.42 -16.09
CA THR A 107 -23.42 -1.62 -17.32
C THR A 107 -22.64 -0.33 -17.19
N ALA A 108 -22.71 0.37 -16.06
CA ALA A 108 -21.96 1.59 -15.80
C ALA A 108 -20.45 1.34 -15.83
N LEU A 109 -19.96 0.25 -15.21
CA LEU A 109 -18.55 -0.11 -15.22
C LEU A 109 -18.05 -0.49 -16.63
N ARG A 110 -18.84 -1.21 -17.42
CA ARG A 110 -18.51 -1.49 -18.83
C ARG A 110 -18.41 -0.20 -19.65
N GLN A 111 -19.36 0.71 -19.46
CA GLN A 111 -19.34 2.01 -20.12
C GLN A 111 -18.11 2.82 -19.74
N LEU A 112 -17.74 2.83 -18.45
CA LEU A 112 -16.55 3.51 -17.95
C LEU A 112 -15.26 2.91 -18.57
N MET A 113 -15.19 1.60 -18.73
CA MET A 113 -14.07 0.95 -19.45
C MET A 113 -14.01 1.34 -20.93
N HIS A 114 -15.13 1.68 -21.57
CA HIS A 114 -15.13 2.16 -22.95
C HIS A 114 -14.67 3.62 -23.06
N THR A 115 -15.09 4.48 -22.15
CA THR A 115 -14.87 5.92 -22.22
C THR A 115 -13.57 6.38 -21.55
N SER A 116 -13.05 5.62 -20.55
CA SER A 116 -11.81 5.95 -19.84
C SER A 116 -10.72 4.92 -20.11
N PRO A 117 -9.68 5.26 -20.89
CA PRO A 117 -8.52 4.39 -21.08
C PRO A 117 -7.81 4.03 -19.77
N GLN A 118 -7.73 4.98 -18.81
CA GLN A 118 -7.12 4.80 -17.51
C GLN A 118 -7.90 3.78 -16.68
N PHE A 119 -9.22 3.92 -16.56
CA PHE A 119 -10.05 2.95 -15.84
C PHE A 119 -10.02 1.57 -16.51
N ARG A 120 -10.06 1.52 -17.84
CA ARG A 120 -9.94 0.26 -18.58
C ARG A 120 -8.64 -0.48 -18.28
N TRP A 121 -7.51 0.26 -18.23
CA TRP A 121 -6.22 -0.31 -17.86
C TRP A 121 -6.25 -0.83 -16.41
N ALA A 122 -6.68 0.01 -15.46
CA ALA A 122 -6.74 -0.34 -14.04
C ALA A 122 -7.66 -1.56 -13.79
N ALA A 123 -8.86 -1.58 -14.41
CA ALA A 123 -9.79 -2.70 -14.28
C ALA A 123 -9.23 -4.00 -14.86
N ARG A 124 -8.60 -3.96 -16.02
CA ARG A 124 -7.99 -5.16 -16.63
C ARG A 124 -6.82 -5.68 -15.81
N GLN A 125 -5.94 -4.79 -15.37
CA GLN A 125 -4.82 -5.15 -14.50
C GLN A 125 -5.33 -5.69 -13.16
N GLY A 126 -6.33 -5.03 -12.57
CA GLY A 126 -6.94 -5.47 -11.32
C GLY A 126 -7.61 -6.84 -11.47
N MET A 127 -8.46 -7.06 -12.46
CA MET A 127 -9.08 -8.35 -12.70
C MET A 127 -8.05 -9.48 -12.81
N TRP A 128 -6.97 -9.23 -13.54
CA TRP A 128 -5.88 -10.19 -13.68
C TRP A 128 -5.18 -10.45 -12.35
N SER A 129 -4.73 -9.42 -11.64
CA SER A 129 -3.98 -9.55 -10.39
C SER A 129 -4.80 -10.15 -9.24
N PHE A 130 -6.12 -9.90 -9.21
CA PHE A 130 -7.02 -10.41 -8.19
C PHE A 130 -7.65 -11.77 -8.59
N GLY A 131 -7.42 -12.24 -9.82
CA GLY A 131 -7.95 -13.52 -10.30
C GLY A 131 -9.47 -13.53 -10.48
N VAL A 132 -10.07 -12.41 -10.86
CA VAL A 132 -11.52 -12.26 -11.06
C VAL A 132 -11.85 -11.88 -12.49
N SER A 133 -13.10 -12.14 -12.93
CA SER A 133 -13.47 -12.05 -14.34
C SER A 133 -14.27 -10.79 -14.72
N THR A 134 -14.73 -10.00 -13.74
CA THR A 134 -15.55 -8.80 -14.00
C THR A 134 -15.01 -7.59 -13.26
N PRO A 135 -15.21 -6.36 -13.79
CA PRO A 135 -14.82 -5.13 -13.10
C PRO A 135 -15.50 -4.99 -11.73
N ARG A 136 -16.77 -5.41 -11.59
CA ARG A 136 -17.49 -5.37 -10.31
C ARG A 136 -16.86 -6.32 -9.30
N ALA A 137 -16.52 -7.55 -9.70
CA ALA A 137 -15.84 -8.50 -8.83
C ALA A 137 -14.45 -8.01 -8.38
N TYR A 138 -13.72 -7.31 -9.26
CA TYR A 138 -12.46 -6.68 -8.90
C TYR A 138 -12.64 -5.59 -7.83
N LEU A 139 -13.60 -4.70 -8.01
CA LEU A 139 -13.88 -3.65 -7.04
C LEU A 139 -14.42 -4.24 -5.71
N ALA A 140 -15.28 -5.26 -5.77
CA ALA A 140 -15.73 -5.98 -4.57
C ALA A 140 -14.54 -6.61 -3.82
N ALA A 141 -13.63 -7.28 -4.52
CA ALA A 141 -12.46 -7.89 -3.91
C ALA A 141 -11.52 -6.85 -3.28
N SER A 142 -11.43 -5.62 -3.83
CA SER A 142 -10.60 -4.56 -3.29
C SER A 142 -11.07 -4.05 -1.92
N LEU A 143 -12.34 -4.19 -1.56
CA LEU A 143 -12.91 -3.75 -0.28
C LEU A 143 -12.25 -4.43 0.94
N ALA A 144 -11.68 -5.62 0.77
CA ALA A 144 -10.97 -6.32 1.83
C ALA A 144 -9.56 -5.74 2.12
N TYR A 145 -9.08 -4.81 1.30
CA TYR A 145 -7.72 -4.25 1.41
C TYR A 145 -7.76 -2.89 2.11
N ASN A 146 -7.87 -2.93 3.42
CA ASN A 146 -7.94 -1.74 4.26
C ASN A 146 -7.21 -1.95 5.59
N LEU A 147 -7.03 -0.88 6.33
CA LEU A 147 -6.40 -0.84 7.65
C LEU A 147 -7.39 -0.46 8.76
N ARG A 148 -8.69 -0.69 8.52
CA ARG A 148 -9.79 -0.41 9.45
C ARG A 148 -9.70 -1.27 10.71
N ASP A 149 -10.61 -1.08 11.62
CA ASP A 149 -10.84 -1.91 12.82
C ASP A 149 -9.59 -2.04 13.71
N GLY A 150 -8.85 -0.94 13.84
CA GLY A 150 -7.66 -0.89 14.68
C GLY A 150 -6.42 -1.56 14.06
N ILE A 151 -6.41 -1.83 12.74
CA ILE A 151 -5.25 -2.43 12.09
C ILE A 151 -4.11 -1.41 11.97
N ALA A 152 -4.39 -0.17 11.53
CA ALA A 152 -3.37 0.86 11.42
C ALA A 152 -2.74 1.18 12.79
N GLU A 153 -3.54 1.18 13.84
CA GLU A 153 -3.13 1.44 15.22
C GLU A 153 -2.20 0.37 15.80
N LYS A 154 -2.14 -0.83 15.20
CA LYS A 154 -1.19 -1.89 15.59
C LYS A 154 0.23 -1.67 15.07
N ILE A 155 0.44 -0.73 14.16
CA ILE A 155 1.78 -0.41 13.65
C ILE A 155 2.56 0.26 14.77
N THR A 156 3.67 -0.33 15.19
CA THR A 156 4.49 0.15 16.31
C THR A 156 5.82 0.77 15.90
N CYS A 157 6.27 0.51 14.68
CA CYS A 157 7.50 1.10 14.16
C CYS A 157 7.26 2.51 13.61
N PRO A 158 8.29 3.37 13.54
CA PRO A 158 8.20 4.66 12.86
C PRO A 158 7.77 4.51 11.40
N VAL A 159 6.93 5.45 10.92
CA VAL A 159 6.34 5.41 9.57
C VAL A 159 6.67 6.68 8.80
N PHE A 160 7.20 6.51 7.59
CA PHE A 160 7.28 7.56 6.58
C PHE A 160 6.11 7.40 5.61
N VAL A 161 5.29 8.43 5.48
CA VAL A 161 4.14 8.47 4.58
C VAL A 161 4.42 9.49 3.49
N GLY A 162 4.61 9.04 2.25
CA GLY A 162 4.75 9.91 1.09
C GLY A 162 3.37 10.34 0.58
N ARG A 163 3.21 11.65 0.30
CA ARG A 163 2.01 12.21 -0.29
C ARG A 163 2.36 12.96 -1.57
N ALA A 164 1.78 12.56 -2.70
CA ALA A 164 1.88 13.29 -3.96
C ALA A 164 0.71 14.28 -4.10
N GLU A 165 1.02 15.55 -4.41
CA GLU A 165 0.03 16.64 -4.48
C GLU A 165 -1.07 16.39 -5.51
N SER A 166 -0.70 15.85 -6.67
CA SER A 166 -1.59 15.59 -7.80
C SER A 166 -1.86 14.09 -8.02
N ASP A 167 -1.78 13.27 -6.95
CA ASP A 167 -2.11 11.85 -7.07
C ASP A 167 -3.53 11.64 -7.59
N GLU A 168 -3.64 10.90 -8.69
CA GLU A 168 -4.94 10.58 -9.31
C GLU A 168 -5.58 9.31 -8.74
N PHE A 169 -4.82 8.47 -8.02
CA PHE A 169 -5.29 7.17 -7.54
C PHE A 169 -5.69 7.19 -6.06
N PHE A 170 -4.87 7.80 -5.20
CA PHE A 170 -4.97 7.66 -3.75
C PHE A 170 -5.11 8.98 -3.00
N ARG A 171 -5.72 9.98 -3.64
CA ARG A 171 -5.94 11.30 -3.04
C ARG A 171 -6.68 11.18 -1.71
N GLY A 172 -6.14 11.80 -0.65
CA GLY A 172 -6.70 11.80 0.70
C GLY A 172 -6.33 10.58 1.55
N GLN A 173 -5.82 9.51 0.94
CA GLN A 173 -5.45 8.30 1.67
C GLN A 173 -4.24 8.48 2.60
N PRO A 174 -3.18 9.24 2.22
CA PRO A 174 -2.07 9.54 3.13
C PRO A 174 -2.51 10.27 4.41
N GLU A 175 -3.40 11.26 4.28
CA GLU A 175 -3.95 11.98 5.42
C GLU A 175 -4.81 11.08 6.30
N GLN A 176 -5.61 10.22 5.71
CA GLN A 176 -6.44 9.26 6.42
C GLN A 176 -5.56 8.25 7.19
N LEU A 177 -4.52 7.71 6.56
CA LEU A 177 -3.57 6.84 7.24
C LEU A 177 -2.91 7.55 8.44
N MET A 178 -2.44 8.79 8.27
CA MET A 178 -1.83 9.58 9.34
C MET A 178 -2.74 9.78 10.55
N GLN A 179 -4.06 9.89 10.37
CA GLN A 179 -5.04 10.05 11.47
C GLN A 179 -5.17 8.78 12.32
N HIS A 180 -4.86 7.61 11.78
CA HIS A 180 -4.99 6.31 12.44
C HIS A 180 -3.67 5.77 12.98
N LEU A 181 -2.52 6.35 12.60
CA LEU A 181 -1.23 5.92 13.14
C LEU A 181 -1.04 6.42 14.56
N THR A 182 -0.69 5.49 15.47
CA THR A 182 -0.31 5.81 16.87
C THR A 182 1.21 5.84 17.07
N ALA A 183 1.97 5.21 16.18
CA ALA A 183 3.42 5.27 16.16
C ALA A 183 3.93 6.61 15.62
N PRO A 184 5.21 6.99 15.90
CA PRO A 184 5.81 8.16 15.29
C PRO A 184 5.70 8.12 13.76
N ALA A 185 5.10 9.16 13.17
CA ALA A 185 4.87 9.20 11.74
C ALA A 185 5.30 10.54 11.14
N THR A 186 5.85 10.50 9.93
CA THR A 186 6.27 11.66 9.15
C THR A 186 5.50 11.69 7.85
N LEU A 187 4.69 12.75 7.62
CA LEU A 187 4.06 13.01 6.33
C LEU A 187 5.00 13.84 5.46
N ALA A 188 5.54 13.25 4.42
CA ALA A 188 6.38 13.92 3.43
C ALA A 188 5.55 14.31 2.20
N SER A 189 5.35 15.61 2.02
CA SER A 189 4.62 16.12 0.85
C SER A 189 5.57 16.34 -0.33
N PHE A 190 5.15 15.89 -1.51
CA PHE A 190 5.83 16.05 -2.78
C PHE A 190 4.92 16.86 -3.71
N THR A 191 5.43 17.97 -4.21
CA THR A 191 4.63 18.99 -4.90
C THR A 191 4.86 19.00 -6.40
N ASP A 192 3.90 19.59 -7.14
CA ASP A 192 4.04 19.83 -8.58
C ASP A 192 5.17 20.84 -8.87
N ALA A 193 5.37 21.81 -7.99
CA ALA A 193 6.47 22.78 -8.10
C ALA A 193 7.86 22.13 -8.02
N GLU A 194 7.99 21.00 -7.33
CA GLU A 194 9.20 20.17 -7.25
C GLU A 194 9.30 19.15 -8.40
N GLY A 195 8.31 19.08 -9.29
CA GLY A 195 8.17 18.05 -10.30
C GLY A 195 7.86 16.66 -9.72
N ALA A 196 7.39 16.59 -8.47
CA ALA A 196 7.21 15.36 -7.68
C ALA A 196 5.75 15.10 -7.29
N GLY A 197 4.80 15.91 -7.77
CA GLY A 197 3.39 15.81 -7.40
C GLY A 197 2.62 14.65 -8.03
N ALA A 198 3.18 13.96 -9.01
CA ALA A 198 2.53 12.81 -9.64
C ALA A 198 2.58 11.54 -8.75
N HIS A 199 1.62 10.64 -8.98
CA HIS A 199 1.56 9.33 -8.32
C HIS A 199 2.93 8.65 -8.23
N CYS A 200 3.31 8.15 -7.05
CA CYS A 200 4.63 7.55 -6.78
C CYS A 200 5.82 8.46 -7.12
N GLN A 201 5.63 9.78 -7.13
CA GLN A 201 6.62 10.78 -7.51
C GLN A 201 7.29 10.50 -8.86
N VAL A 202 6.51 9.99 -9.83
CA VAL A 202 6.99 9.70 -11.18
C VAL A 202 7.63 10.97 -11.78
N GLY A 203 8.88 10.82 -12.27
CA GLY A 203 9.70 11.93 -12.75
C GLY A 203 10.69 12.50 -11.71
N ALA A 204 10.46 12.26 -10.41
CA ALA A 204 11.26 12.82 -9.31
C ALA A 204 11.85 11.77 -8.35
N GLN A 205 12.16 10.56 -8.84
CA GLN A 205 12.64 9.44 -8.01
C GLN A 205 13.88 9.78 -7.19
N ARG A 206 14.76 10.67 -7.69
CA ARG A 206 15.94 11.11 -6.91
C ARG A 206 15.54 11.88 -5.65
N LEU A 207 14.54 12.77 -5.76
CA LEU A 207 14.02 13.52 -4.63
C LEU A 207 13.32 12.60 -3.63
N LEU A 208 12.50 11.66 -4.13
CA LEU A 208 11.88 10.63 -3.30
C LEU A 208 12.93 9.83 -2.53
N CYS A 209 13.92 9.26 -3.23
CA CYS A 209 14.97 8.47 -2.60
C CYS A 209 15.77 9.27 -1.57
N ALA A 210 16.14 10.52 -1.88
CA ALA A 210 16.87 11.37 -0.93
C ALA A 210 16.06 11.54 0.37
N ARG A 211 14.81 12.00 0.29
CA ARG A 211 13.98 12.26 1.48
C ARG A 211 13.70 11.00 2.30
N MET A 212 13.35 9.89 1.64
CA MET A 212 13.03 8.66 2.37
C MET A 212 14.26 7.98 2.97
N LEU A 213 15.43 8.04 2.29
CA LEU A 213 16.66 7.41 2.81
C LEU A 213 17.28 8.24 3.92
N ASP A 214 17.29 9.57 3.82
CA ASP A 214 17.72 10.46 4.91
C ASP A 214 16.87 10.22 6.16
N TRP A 215 15.53 10.17 6.02
CA TRP A 215 14.63 9.82 7.12
C TRP A 215 14.92 8.43 7.70
N LEU A 216 15.16 7.43 6.85
CA LEU A 216 15.45 6.06 7.27
C LEU A 216 16.76 5.98 8.06
N ASP A 217 17.81 6.64 7.60
CA ASP A 217 19.10 6.68 8.28
C ASP A 217 19.00 7.33 9.67
N GLU A 218 18.30 8.46 9.79
CA GLU A 218 18.04 9.12 11.08
C GLU A 218 17.23 8.21 12.02
N THR A 219 16.19 7.57 11.50
CA THR A 219 15.29 6.70 12.27
C THR A 219 16.04 5.47 12.82
N LEU A 220 16.85 4.82 11.97
CA LEU A 220 17.59 3.62 12.36
C LEU A 220 18.86 3.94 13.17
N ALA A 221 19.45 5.14 13.07
CA ALA A 221 20.52 5.59 13.94
C ALA A 221 20.04 5.83 15.38
N GLY A 222 18.88 6.49 15.55
CA GLY A 222 18.26 6.73 16.85
C GLY A 222 17.85 5.46 17.61
N SER A 223 17.63 4.34 16.93
CA SER A 223 17.35 3.05 17.55
C SER A 223 18.60 2.44 18.22
N ARG A 224 19.81 2.68 17.70
CA ARG A 224 21.08 2.26 18.31
C ARG A 224 21.34 2.95 19.66
N ALA A 225 21.08 4.25 19.74
CA ALA A 225 21.31 5.01 20.96
C ALA A 225 20.42 4.53 22.13
N ARG A 226 19.20 4.10 21.85
CA ARG A 226 18.27 3.56 22.86
C ARG A 226 18.63 2.15 23.33
N SER A 227 19.18 1.30 22.46
CA SER A 227 19.56 -0.08 22.82
C SER A 227 20.84 -0.16 23.67
N THR A 228 21.72 0.83 23.58
CA THR A 228 22.95 0.90 24.41
C THR A 228 22.71 1.50 25.79
N SER A 229 21.60 2.24 26.01
CA SER A 229 21.23 2.87 27.30
C SER A 229 20.51 1.91 28.25
N THR A 230 20.12 0.70 27.81
CA THR A 230 19.37 -0.28 28.61
C THR A 230 20.19 -1.51 29.03
N ARG A 231 21.50 -1.47 28.99
CA ARG A 231 22.34 -2.48 29.65
C ARG A 231 22.67 -1.98 31.07
N PRO A 232 22.25 -2.73 32.10
CA PRO A 232 22.62 -2.45 33.50
C PRO A 232 24.11 -2.67 33.76
#